data_5e9035a36771ca3c8496211cf24b26b9
#
_entry.id   5e9035a36771ca3c8496211cf24b26b9
#
_cell.length_a   1.000
_cell.length_b   1.000
_cell.length_c   1.000
_cell.angle_alpha   90.00
_cell.angle_beta   90.00
_cell.angle_gamma   90.00
#
_symmetry.space_group_name_H-M   'P 1'
#
loop_
_entity.id
_entity.type
_entity.pdbx_description
1 polymer ?
#
loop_
_entity_poly.entity_id
_entity_poly.type
_entity_poly.pdbx_seq_one_letter_code
_entity_poly.pdbx_strand_id
1 'polypeptide(L)'
;ALSATIAGESKPDLLALQAAAADHDVPFLWDDDEVSVGFGQTAITWPADQLPAPDTIDWQRISSIPLGIVTGTNGKSTTVRLAAAILAAAGMRAGITSTDYIRVGEEILDRGDYSGPGGARTLLRHPQSEAVVLEVARGGLLRRGIGVERADAALVTNIAADHLGEWGINSVAEMAEAKFIVRRALSVDAPLILNADDPESVRMAGDLDNRVSWFGLDADHPVLRAHLEGGGNAAYLDDGWLALARHGEIRRIVPAADVPVTFGGAARYNISNALGAMALCEVLGAPDEALSAGLKAFSGDADENPRRGNLFIKNGVRVFLDFAHNEHGLRAIGDSVKAFVADRHIVLMGQAGDLTDKV
;
A
#
# COMPACT_ATOMS: atom_id res chain seq x y z
N ALA A 1 45.72 -5.60 -8.48
CA ALA A 1 45.32 -4.24 -8.10
C ALA A 1 43.80 -4.18 -7.86
N LEU A 2 42.92 -4.44 -8.84
CA LEU A 2 41.46 -4.32 -8.68
C LEU A 2 40.89 -5.21 -7.54
N SER A 3 41.33 -6.48 -7.46
CA SER A 3 40.91 -7.39 -6.38
C SER A 3 41.34 -6.91 -4.97
N ALA A 4 42.49 -6.28 -4.85
CA ALA A 4 42.94 -5.72 -3.58
C ALA A 4 42.16 -4.44 -3.20
N THR A 5 41.78 -3.63 -4.19
CA THR A 5 40.91 -2.46 -3.97
C THR A 5 39.52 -2.90 -3.52
N ILE A 6 38.90 -3.89 -4.21
CA ILE A 6 37.60 -4.46 -3.84
C ILE A 6 37.63 -5.04 -2.41
N ALA A 7 38.69 -5.77 -2.06
CA ALA A 7 38.85 -6.31 -0.71
C ALA A 7 39.03 -5.23 0.36
N GLY A 8 39.66 -4.10 0.01
CA GLY A 8 39.82 -2.94 0.90
C GLY A 8 38.52 -2.13 1.09
N GLU A 9 37.61 -2.19 0.13
CA GLU A 9 36.29 -1.52 0.20
C GLU A 9 35.19 -2.46 0.76
N SER A 10 35.46 -3.75 0.93
CA SER A 10 34.54 -4.68 1.56
C SER A 10 34.29 -4.28 3.00
N LYS A 11 33.03 -4.39 3.43
CA LYS A 11 32.59 -4.19 4.83
C LYS A 11 32.35 -5.58 5.45
N PRO A 12 33.40 -6.30 5.91
CA PRO A 12 33.27 -7.69 6.35
C PRO A 12 32.29 -7.85 7.52
N ASP A 13 32.27 -6.88 8.46
CA ASP A 13 31.37 -6.92 9.62
C ASP A 13 29.91 -6.76 9.18
N LEU A 14 29.63 -5.90 8.19
CA LEU A 14 28.28 -5.74 7.60
C LEU A 14 27.82 -7.05 6.95
N LEU A 15 28.68 -7.67 6.14
CA LEU A 15 28.37 -8.94 5.46
C LEU A 15 28.19 -10.09 6.44
N ALA A 16 29.00 -10.15 7.50
CA ALA A 16 28.85 -11.14 8.56
C ALA A 16 27.54 -10.98 9.32
N LEU A 17 27.15 -9.73 9.62
CA LEU A 17 25.89 -9.45 10.30
C LEU A 17 24.68 -9.75 9.40
N GLN A 18 24.75 -9.42 8.11
CA GLN A 18 23.71 -9.76 7.12
C GLN A 18 23.55 -11.29 6.99
N ALA A 19 24.65 -12.03 6.90
CA ALA A 19 24.61 -13.49 6.82
C ALA A 19 23.98 -14.10 8.10
N ALA A 20 24.36 -13.62 9.27
CA ALA A 20 23.79 -14.08 10.52
C ALA A 20 22.28 -13.75 10.64
N ALA A 21 21.85 -12.57 10.20
CA ALA A 21 20.44 -12.22 10.16
C ALA A 21 19.65 -13.18 9.23
N ALA A 22 20.22 -13.55 8.08
CA ALA A 22 19.63 -14.52 7.17
C ALA A 22 19.55 -15.92 7.78
N ASP A 23 20.60 -16.38 8.48
CA ASP A 23 20.64 -17.69 9.16
C ASP A 23 19.57 -17.79 10.27
N HIS A 24 19.21 -16.66 10.89
CA HIS A 24 18.16 -16.57 11.92
C HIS A 24 16.78 -16.21 11.38
N ASP A 25 16.61 -16.10 10.03
CA ASP A 25 15.37 -15.65 9.37
C ASP A 25 14.87 -14.28 9.88
N VAL A 26 15.80 -13.37 10.18
CA VAL A 26 15.52 -12.02 10.70
C VAL A 26 15.74 -10.99 9.60
N PRO A 27 14.81 -10.02 9.43
CA PRO A 27 15.00 -8.94 8.46
C PRO A 27 16.26 -8.12 8.71
N PHE A 28 16.88 -7.65 7.63
CA PHE A 28 18.08 -6.84 7.63
C PHE A 28 17.87 -5.53 6.87
N LEU A 29 18.22 -4.40 7.47
CA LEU A 29 18.19 -3.08 6.85
C LEU A 29 19.53 -2.39 7.03
N TRP A 30 19.99 -1.73 5.98
CA TRP A 30 21.19 -0.91 6.07
C TRP A 30 21.11 0.32 5.17
N ASP A 31 21.84 1.34 5.54
CA ASP A 31 22.17 2.51 4.74
C ASP A 31 23.59 2.99 5.14
N ASP A 32 23.97 4.18 4.68
CA ASP A 32 25.31 4.69 4.92
C ASP A 32 25.58 5.03 6.39
N ASP A 33 24.53 5.31 7.17
CA ASP A 33 24.61 5.78 8.54
C ASP A 33 24.32 4.66 9.55
N GLU A 34 23.37 3.76 9.25
CA GLU A 34 22.83 2.80 10.21
C GLU A 34 22.59 1.41 9.63
N VAL A 35 22.75 0.40 10.48
CA VAL A 35 22.40 -1.00 10.20
C VAL A 35 21.42 -1.49 11.25
N SER A 36 20.38 -2.22 10.82
CA SER A 36 19.37 -2.76 11.73
C SER A 36 19.07 -4.22 11.44
N VAL A 37 18.77 -4.98 12.47
CA VAL A 37 18.20 -6.34 12.39
C VAL A 37 16.84 -6.36 13.07
N GLY A 38 15.86 -7.09 12.49
CA GLY A 38 14.47 -7.06 12.93
C GLY A 38 13.73 -5.80 12.47
N PHE A 39 12.41 -5.78 12.69
CA PHE A 39 11.54 -4.66 12.38
C PHE A 39 10.74 -4.20 13.60
N GLY A 40 10.42 -2.89 13.62
CA GLY A 40 9.53 -2.25 14.59
C GLY A 40 10.04 -2.38 16.02
N GLN A 41 9.18 -2.80 16.92
CA GLN A 41 9.47 -2.87 18.37
C GLN A 41 10.59 -3.83 18.75
N THR A 42 10.98 -4.75 17.89
CA THR A 42 12.07 -5.70 18.15
C THR A 42 13.34 -5.37 17.35
N ALA A 43 13.33 -4.31 16.55
CA ALA A 43 14.49 -3.89 15.80
C ALA A 43 15.62 -3.42 16.72
N ILE A 44 16.84 -3.84 16.39
CA ILE A 44 18.05 -3.31 17.01
C ILE A 44 18.84 -2.59 15.92
N THR A 45 19.25 -1.36 16.19
CA THR A 45 19.95 -0.49 15.24
C THR A 45 21.30 -0.07 15.80
N TRP A 46 22.32 -0.08 14.97
CA TRP A 46 23.67 0.38 15.28
C TRP A 46 24.16 1.37 14.21
N PRO A 47 25.07 2.29 14.59
CA PRO A 47 25.84 3.04 13.59
C PRO A 47 26.59 2.09 12.64
N ALA A 48 26.65 2.42 11.36
CA ALA A 48 27.26 1.55 10.34
C ALA A 48 28.77 1.31 10.51
N ASP A 49 29.42 2.15 11.33
CA ASP A 49 30.84 2.04 11.71
C ASP A 49 31.09 1.36 13.07
N GLN A 50 30.01 0.91 13.77
CA GLN A 50 30.09 0.32 15.10
C GLN A 50 29.24 -0.97 15.20
N LEU A 51 29.43 -1.87 14.26
CA LEU A 51 28.65 -3.11 14.20
C LEU A 51 29.13 -4.13 15.25
N PRO A 52 28.22 -4.82 15.94
CA PRO A 52 28.59 -5.89 16.87
C PRO A 52 29.01 -7.15 16.12
N ALA A 53 29.77 -8.01 16.79
CA ALA A 53 29.99 -9.35 16.30
C ALA A 53 28.68 -10.16 16.41
N PRO A 54 28.29 -10.94 15.37
CA PRO A 54 26.99 -11.64 15.32
C PRO A 54 26.71 -12.57 16.50
N ASP A 55 27.75 -13.17 17.10
CA ASP A 55 27.68 -14.08 18.25
C ASP A 55 27.34 -13.36 19.57
N THR A 56 27.42 -12.03 19.61
CA THR A 56 27.06 -11.22 20.79
C THR A 56 25.59 -10.81 20.80
N ILE A 57 24.83 -11.10 19.74
CA ILE A 57 23.44 -10.69 19.57
C ILE A 57 22.49 -11.76 20.10
N ASP A 58 21.50 -11.36 20.89
CA ASP A 58 20.40 -12.23 21.32
C ASP A 58 19.32 -12.31 20.23
N TRP A 59 19.55 -13.15 19.23
CA TRP A 59 18.68 -13.32 18.08
C TRP A 59 17.27 -13.78 18.44
N GLN A 60 17.06 -14.41 19.60
CA GLN A 60 15.72 -14.89 20.01
C GLN A 60 14.75 -13.74 20.36
N ARG A 61 15.27 -12.54 20.59
CA ARG A 61 14.47 -11.34 20.88
C ARG A 61 14.15 -10.51 19.66
N ILE A 62 14.71 -10.87 18.52
CA ILE A 62 14.59 -10.11 17.28
C ILE A 62 13.59 -10.83 16.38
N SER A 63 12.64 -10.08 15.82
CA SER A 63 11.64 -10.62 14.93
C SER A 63 11.25 -9.61 13.83
N SER A 64 10.40 -10.04 12.92
CA SER A 64 9.69 -9.16 12.00
C SER A 64 8.37 -8.69 12.62
N ILE A 65 7.80 -7.64 12.03
CA ILE A 65 6.41 -7.22 12.24
C ILE A 65 5.65 -7.33 10.92
N PRO A 66 4.30 -7.42 10.92
CA PRO A 66 3.51 -7.45 9.71
C PRO A 66 3.82 -6.26 8.80
N LEU A 67 4.15 -6.53 7.54
CA LEU A 67 4.56 -5.54 6.55
C LEU A 67 3.80 -5.70 5.24
N GLY A 68 3.01 -4.66 4.88
CA GLY A 68 2.32 -4.54 3.62
C GLY A 68 2.88 -3.45 2.72
N ILE A 69 2.85 -3.67 1.41
CA ILE A 69 3.24 -2.68 0.40
C ILE A 69 2.02 -2.32 -0.44
N VAL A 70 1.78 -1.04 -0.69
CA VAL A 70 0.70 -0.54 -1.55
C VAL A 70 1.28 0.31 -2.66
N THR A 71 1.05 -0.09 -3.91
CA THR A 71 1.38 0.70 -5.10
C THR A 71 0.17 0.82 -6.02
N GLY A 72 0.31 1.56 -7.10
CA GLY A 72 -0.72 1.77 -8.10
C GLY A 72 -0.70 3.21 -8.63
N THR A 73 -1.59 3.53 -9.57
CA THR A 73 -1.72 4.89 -10.09
C THR A 73 -2.54 5.73 -9.13
N ASN A 74 -3.78 5.38 -8.87
CA ASN A 74 -4.70 6.08 -7.98
C ASN A 74 -5.05 5.24 -6.75
N GLY A 75 -5.47 5.89 -5.66
CA GLY A 75 -5.99 5.21 -4.46
C GLY A 75 -4.95 4.80 -3.41
N LYS A 76 -3.66 4.83 -3.70
CA LYS A 76 -2.59 4.39 -2.78
C LYS A 76 -2.71 4.95 -1.36
N SER A 77 -2.65 6.27 -1.21
CA SER A 77 -2.68 6.92 0.11
C SER A 77 -3.97 6.63 0.87
N THR A 78 -5.12 6.62 0.18
CA THR A 78 -6.40 6.24 0.81
C THR A 78 -6.39 4.80 1.28
N THR A 79 -5.90 3.87 0.46
CA THR A 79 -5.77 2.45 0.82
C THR A 79 -4.84 2.24 2.02
N VAL A 80 -3.70 2.91 2.05
CA VAL A 80 -2.76 2.85 3.19
C VAL A 80 -3.40 3.38 4.48
N ARG A 81 -4.17 4.46 4.41
CA ARG A 81 -4.87 5.04 5.57
C ARG A 81 -6.03 4.18 6.05
N LEU A 82 -6.80 3.60 5.13
CA LEU A 82 -7.82 2.59 5.46
C LEU A 82 -7.18 1.39 6.15
N ALA A 83 -6.05 0.89 5.64
CA ALA A 83 -5.33 -0.20 6.26
C ALA A 83 -4.85 0.18 7.68
N ALA A 84 -4.34 1.39 7.88
CA ALA A 84 -3.95 1.87 9.20
C ALA A 84 -5.13 1.90 10.19
N ALA A 85 -6.32 2.35 9.75
CA ALA A 85 -7.52 2.34 10.58
C ALA A 85 -7.96 0.92 10.96
N ILE A 86 -7.86 -0.03 10.03
CA ILE A 86 -8.15 -1.45 10.27
C ILE A 86 -7.16 -2.04 11.29
N LEU A 87 -5.85 -1.82 11.09
CA LEU A 87 -4.82 -2.32 11.99
C LEU A 87 -4.93 -1.70 13.40
N ALA A 88 -5.29 -0.41 13.48
CA ALA A 88 -5.58 0.24 14.77
C ALA A 88 -6.79 -0.39 15.46
N ALA A 89 -7.87 -0.73 14.74
CA ALA A 89 -9.01 -1.46 15.26
C ALA A 89 -8.65 -2.90 15.70
N ALA A 90 -7.62 -3.49 15.11
CA ALA A 90 -7.02 -4.76 15.55
C ALA A 90 -6.10 -4.62 16.79
N GLY A 91 -5.97 -3.41 17.34
CA GLY A 91 -5.12 -3.14 18.50
C GLY A 91 -3.65 -2.95 18.17
N MET A 92 -3.27 -2.82 16.90
CA MET A 92 -1.89 -2.64 16.46
C MET A 92 -1.57 -1.16 16.22
N ARG A 93 -0.42 -0.71 16.67
CA ARG A 93 0.11 0.61 16.33
C ARG A 93 0.76 0.57 14.95
N ALA A 94 -0.03 0.91 13.93
CA ALA A 94 0.41 0.85 12.54
C ALA A 94 1.31 2.03 12.18
N GLY A 95 2.48 1.74 11.59
CA GLY A 95 3.31 2.69 10.88
C GLY A 95 2.88 2.80 9.42
N ILE A 96 2.72 4.02 8.89
CA ILE A 96 2.41 4.23 7.48
C ILE A 96 3.29 5.29 6.85
N THR A 97 3.65 5.08 5.58
CA THR A 97 4.18 6.11 4.70
C THR A 97 3.10 6.59 3.74
N SER A 98 3.15 7.84 3.35
CA SER A 98 2.30 8.40 2.30
C SER A 98 2.99 9.54 1.56
N THR A 99 2.35 10.07 0.52
CA THR A 99 2.79 11.29 -0.16
C THR A 99 2.60 12.57 0.66
N ASP A 100 1.95 12.50 1.83
CA ASP A 100 1.65 13.66 2.66
C ASP A 100 2.41 13.66 4.00
N TYR A 101 2.72 12.48 4.54
CA TYR A 101 3.40 12.31 5.83
C TYR A 101 3.88 10.87 6.08
N ILE A 102 4.69 10.72 7.12
CA ILE A 102 5.04 9.47 7.78
C ILE A 102 4.46 9.48 9.20
N ARG A 103 3.79 8.40 9.62
CA ARG A 103 3.04 8.34 10.90
C ARG A 103 3.18 6.96 11.56
N VAL A 104 3.21 6.93 12.88
CA VAL A 104 3.10 5.71 13.71
C VAL A 104 1.96 5.88 14.71
N GLY A 105 0.92 5.06 14.61
CA GLY A 105 -0.32 5.30 15.35
C GLY A 105 -0.91 6.68 15.03
N GLU A 106 -1.13 7.51 16.03
CA GLU A 106 -1.61 8.89 15.87
C GLU A 106 -0.48 9.92 15.70
N GLU A 107 0.78 9.54 15.93
CA GLU A 107 1.92 10.44 15.88
C GLU A 107 2.44 10.63 14.45
N ILE A 108 2.32 11.86 13.93
CA ILE A 108 2.96 12.25 12.68
C ILE A 108 4.43 12.55 12.97
N LEU A 109 5.32 11.70 12.47
CA LEU A 109 6.76 11.85 12.67
C LEU A 109 7.31 12.99 11.80
N ASP A 110 6.83 13.10 10.56
CA ASP A 110 7.19 14.20 9.66
C ASP A 110 6.16 14.34 8.53
N ARG A 111 6.15 15.52 7.89
CA ARG A 111 5.27 15.86 6.76
C ARG A 111 6.09 16.01 5.48
N GLY A 112 5.61 15.38 4.41
CA GLY A 112 6.29 15.36 3.11
C GLY A 112 5.99 14.09 2.33
N ASP A 113 6.63 13.94 1.17
CA ASP A 113 6.51 12.73 0.35
C ASP A 113 7.46 11.65 0.85
N TYR A 114 6.87 10.66 1.52
CA TYR A 114 7.56 9.47 2.05
C TYR A 114 7.21 8.18 1.29
N SER A 115 6.75 8.29 0.05
CA SER A 115 6.42 7.14 -0.81
C SER A 115 7.66 6.42 -1.41
N GLY A 116 8.77 6.43 -0.70
CA GLY A 116 10.06 5.84 -1.08
C GLY A 116 10.81 5.17 0.08
N PRO A 117 12.00 4.60 -0.19
CA PRO A 117 12.72 3.76 0.78
C PRO A 117 13.16 4.45 2.09
N GLY A 118 13.35 5.76 2.08
CA GLY A 118 13.69 6.50 3.30
C GLY A 118 12.59 6.39 4.36
N GLY A 119 11.32 6.59 3.96
CA GLY A 119 10.19 6.43 4.85
C GLY A 119 10.04 4.99 5.36
N ALA A 120 10.31 3.99 4.52
CA ALA A 120 10.27 2.59 4.92
C ALA A 120 11.26 2.32 6.08
N ARG A 121 12.52 2.75 5.94
CA ARG A 121 13.54 2.55 6.99
C ARG A 121 13.14 3.22 8.30
N THR A 122 12.66 4.47 8.26
CA THR A 122 12.20 5.18 9.46
C THR A 122 11.13 4.41 10.22
N LEU A 123 10.11 3.87 9.52
CA LEU A 123 9.04 3.11 10.15
C LEU A 123 9.50 1.75 10.68
N LEU A 124 10.33 1.04 9.92
CA LEU A 124 10.78 -0.30 10.27
C LEU A 124 11.80 -0.31 11.40
N ARG A 125 12.49 0.81 11.64
CA ARG A 125 13.34 1.04 12.82
C ARG A 125 12.59 1.64 14.01
N HIS A 126 11.36 2.11 13.82
CA HIS A 126 10.63 2.82 14.86
C HIS A 126 10.14 1.85 15.95
N PRO A 127 10.54 2.05 17.23
CA PRO A 127 10.31 1.07 18.31
C PRO A 127 8.84 0.90 18.69
N GLN A 128 7.96 1.77 18.23
CA GLN A 128 6.53 1.67 18.49
C GLN A 128 5.73 1.12 17.30
N SER A 129 6.38 0.80 16.17
CA SER A 129 5.71 0.16 15.04
C SER A 129 5.44 -1.32 15.35
N GLU A 130 4.17 -1.72 15.30
CA GLU A 130 3.71 -3.10 15.51
C GLU A 130 3.23 -3.75 14.21
N ALA A 131 2.90 -2.94 13.21
CA ALA A 131 2.66 -3.33 11.83
C ALA A 131 3.04 -2.14 10.94
N VAL A 132 3.39 -2.37 9.67
CA VAL A 132 3.77 -1.29 8.74
C VAL A 132 3.06 -1.46 7.41
N VAL A 133 2.53 -0.36 6.86
CA VAL A 133 2.01 -0.31 5.49
C VAL A 133 2.71 0.80 4.71
N LEU A 134 3.44 0.41 3.67
CA LEU A 134 4.25 1.31 2.87
C LEU A 134 3.51 1.75 1.61
N GLU A 135 3.30 3.05 1.42
CA GLU A 135 2.96 3.59 0.12
C GLU A 135 4.23 3.62 -0.75
N VAL A 136 4.17 3.01 -1.93
CA VAL A 136 5.29 2.98 -2.86
C VAL A 136 4.90 3.61 -4.18
N ALA A 137 5.44 4.80 -4.47
CA ALA A 137 5.24 5.50 -5.72
C ALA A 137 6.28 5.11 -6.78
N ARG A 138 5.89 5.20 -8.05
CA ARG A 138 6.76 4.91 -9.20
C ARG A 138 8.12 5.60 -9.13
N GLY A 139 8.12 6.90 -8.85
CA GLY A 139 9.36 7.69 -8.79
C GLY A 139 10.33 7.22 -7.72
N GLY A 140 9.82 6.74 -6.58
CA GLY A 140 10.62 6.09 -5.54
C GLY A 140 11.21 4.76 -6.01
N LEU A 141 10.36 3.89 -6.59
CA LEU A 141 10.76 2.59 -7.13
C LEU A 141 11.90 2.69 -8.16
N LEU A 142 11.74 3.57 -9.15
CA LEU A 142 12.69 3.68 -10.26
C LEU A 142 14.02 4.30 -9.84
N ARG A 143 14.02 5.19 -8.84
CA ARG A 143 15.23 5.88 -8.39
C ARG A 143 16.00 5.14 -7.30
N ARG A 144 15.29 4.45 -6.40
CA ARG A 144 15.86 3.97 -5.14
C ARG A 144 15.40 2.56 -4.74
N GLY A 145 14.57 1.90 -5.57
CA GLY A 145 14.02 0.58 -5.28
C GLY A 145 12.89 0.59 -4.25
N ILE A 146 12.56 -0.60 -3.73
CA ILE A 146 11.43 -0.82 -2.82
C ILE A 146 11.76 -0.36 -1.39
N GLY A 147 13.04 -0.46 -1.00
CA GLY A 147 13.51 -0.12 0.34
C GLY A 147 13.39 -1.23 1.37
N VAL A 148 12.80 -2.37 0.99
CA VAL A 148 12.70 -3.60 1.80
C VAL A 148 12.94 -4.81 0.91
N GLU A 149 13.54 -5.85 1.49
CA GLU A 149 13.80 -7.13 0.81
C GLU A 149 12.66 -8.13 1.00
N ARG A 150 11.84 -7.95 2.05
CA ARG A 150 10.78 -8.88 2.45
C ARG A 150 9.53 -8.13 2.89
N ALA A 151 8.36 -8.59 2.43
CA ALA A 151 7.04 -8.14 2.85
C ALA A 151 6.06 -9.32 2.88
N ASP A 152 5.03 -9.22 3.75
CA ASP A 152 4.02 -10.27 3.92
C ASP A 152 2.94 -10.23 2.82
N ALA A 153 2.70 -9.05 2.25
CA ALA A 153 1.84 -8.86 1.08
C ALA A 153 2.20 -7.58 0.32
N ALA A 154 1.89 -7.56 -0.97
CA ALA A 154 1.89 -6.34 -1.77
C ALA A 154 0.56 -6.18 -2.50
N LEU A 155 0.10 -4.94 -2.66
CA LEU A 155 -1.16 -4.59 -3.29
C LEU A 155 -0.92 -3.60 -4.43
N VAL A 156 -1.53 -3.88 -5.60
CA VAL A 156 -1.61 -2.96 -6.73
C VAL A 156 -3.04 -2.48 -6.86
N THR A 157 -3.29 -1.19 -6.62
CA THR A 157 -4.65 -0.63 -6.62
C THR A 157 -5.25 -0.57 -8.03
N ASN A 158 -4.52 -0.02 -8.96
CA ASN A 158 -4.87 0.07 -10.40
C ASN A 158 -3.66 0.60 -11.19
N ILE A 159 -3.72 0.45 -12.51
CA ILE A 159 -2.72 0.95 -13.44
C ILE A 159 -3.41 1.76 -14.53
N ALA A 160 -3.06 3.02 -14.64
CA ALA A 160 -3.59 3.93 -15.64
C ALA A 160 -2.49 4.87 -16.15
N ALA A 161 -2.76 5.55 -17.27
CA ALA A 161 -1.87 6.57 -17.78
C ALA A 161 -1.72 7.72 -16.76
N ASP A 162 -0.48 7.96 -16.34
CA ASP A 162 -0.14 8.99 -15.38
C ASP A 162 1.36 9.33 -15.51
N HIS A 163 1.71 10.61 -15.70
CA HIS A 163 3.09 11.07 -15.88
C HIS A 163 3.88 10.23 -16.91
N LEU A 164 3.27 9.91 -18.06
CA LEU A 164 3.98 9.22 -19.14
C LEU A 164 5.04 10.14 -19.75
N GLY A 165 6.18 9.57 -20.16
CA GLY A 165 7.36 10.29 -20.64
C GLY A 165 8.41 10.54 -19.57
N GLU A 166 8.08 10.38 -18.29
CA GLU A 166 9.05 10.52 -17.20
C GLU A 166 9.76 9.21 -16.88
N TRP A 167 11.04 9.29 -16.54
CA TRP A 167 11.87 8.14 -16.11
C TRP A 167 11.89 6.97 -17.10
N GLY A 168 11.69 7.25 -18.40
CA GLY A 168 11.69 6.24 -19.45
C GLY A 168 10.40 5.42 -19.55
N ILE A 169 9.33 5.79 -18.83
CA ILE A 169 8.02 5.13 -18.88
C ILE A 169 7.13 5.89 -19.88
N ASN A 170 6.89 5.31 -21.04
CA ASN A 170 6.17 5.96 -22.14
C ASN A 170 4.80 5.35 -22.43
N SER A 171 4.47 4.22 -21.78
CA SER A 171 3.22 3.50 -21.98
C SER A 171 2.64 2.98 -20.68
N VAL A 172 1.34 2.64 -20.69
CA VAL A 172 0.65 2.03 -19.54
C VAL A 172 1.23 0.65 -19.24
N ALA A 173 1.64 -0.09 -20.27
CA ALA A 173 2.29 -1.40 -20.11
C ALA A 173 3.63 -1.28 -19.36
N GLU A 174 4.49 -0.32 -19.72
CA GLU A 174 5.74 -0.05 -18.99
C GLU A 174 5.47 0.45 -17.55
N MET A 175 4.38 1.20 -17.35
CA MET A 175 3.92 1.59 -16.02
C MET A 175 3.54 0.37 -15.17
N ALA A 176 2.86 -0.62 -15.77
CA ALA A 176 2.54 -1.88 -15.12
C ALA A 176 3.81 -2.61 -14.68
N GLU A 177 4.75 -2.79 -15.58
CA GLU A 177 6.05 -3.44 -15.28
C GLU A 177 6.77 -2.76 -14.11
N ALA A 178 6.83 -1.42 -14.12
CA ALA A 178 7.47 -0.66 -13.06
C ALA A 178 6.77 -0.84 -11.70
N LYS A 179 5.44 -0.82 -11.65
CA LYS A 179 4.69 -0.99 -10.40
C LYS A 179 4.75 -2.44 -9.88
N PHE A 180 4.76 -3.42 -10.76
CA PHE A 180 4.87 -4.83 -10.40
C PHE A 180 6.24 -5.22 -9.83
N ILE A 181 7.24 -4.34 -9.84
CA ILE A 181 8.51 -4.55 -9.14
C ILE A 181 8.30 -4.86 -7.65
N VAL A 182 7.23 -4.35 -7.01
CA VAL A 182 6.93 -4.62 -5.59
C VAL A 182 6.81 -6.12 -5.28
N ARG A 183 6.44 -6.96 -6.26
CA ARG A 183 6.39 -8.41 -6.11
C ARG A 183 7.73 -9.05 -5.74
N ARG A 184 8.84 -8.37 -6.00
CA ARG A 184 10.19 -8.88 -5.68
C ARG A 184 10.48 -8.91 -4.18
N ALA A 185 9.71 -8.17 -3.39
CA ALA A 185 9.78 -8.23 -1.93
C ALA A 185 8.92 -9.36 -1.34
N LEU A 186 8.20 -10.13 -2.17
CA LEU A 186 7.31 -11.19 -1.71
C LEU A 186 8.03 -12.54 -1.73
N SER A 187 7.88 -13.32 -0.65
CA SER A 187 8.18 -14.74 -0.68
C SER A 187 7.18 -15.49 -1.59
N VAL A 188 7.46 -16.74 -1.90
CA VAL A 188 6.59 -17.56 -2.75
C VAL A 188 5.18 -17.73 -2.18
N ASP A 189 5.03 -17.71 -0.86
CA ASP A 189 3.75 -17.88 -0.15
C ASP A 189 3.03 -16.55 0.11
N ALA A 190 3.74 -15.44 0.04
CA ALA A 190 3.18 -14.10 0.27
C ALA A 190 2.35 -13.64 -0.95
N PRO A 191 1.07 -13.22 -0.76
CA PRO A 191 0.22 -12.89 -1.87
C PRO A 191 0.56 -11.51 -2.49
N LEU A 192 0.48 -11.47 -3.82
CA LEU A 192 0.31 -10.24 -4.57
C LEU A 192 -1.19 -10.00 -4.75
N ILE A 193 -1.70 -8.92 -4.18
CA ILE A 193 -3.12 -8.56 -4.18
C ILE A 193 -3.38 -7.63 -5.36
N LEU A 194 -4.24 -8.05 -6.29
CA LEU A 194 -4.47 -7.39 -7.57
C LEU A 194 -5.94 -7.03 -7.77
N ASN A 195 -6.17 -5.95 -8.50
CA ASN A 195 -7.50 -5.49 -8.87
C ASN A 195 -8.01 -6.23 -10.13
N ALA A 196 -9.09 -6.99 -10.00
CA ALA A 196 -9.70 -7.72 -11.10
C ALA A 196 -10.38 -6.78 -12.11
N ASP A 197 -10.80 -5.58 -11.68
CA ASP A 197 -11.42 -4.58 -12.55
C ASP A 197 -10.37 -3.78 -13.36
N ASP A 198 -9.08 -3.99 -13.11
CA ASP A 198 -7.98 -3.32 -13.80
C ASP A 198 -7.36 -4.23 -14.88
N PRO A 199 -7.56 -3.91 -16.18
CA PRO A 199 -7.11 -4.77 -17.28
C PRO A 199 -5.59 -5.03 -17.29
N GLU A 200 -4.79 -4.04 -16.84
CA GLU A 200 -3.33 -4.21 -16.79
C GLU A 200 -2.91 -5.15 -15.68
N SER A 201 -3.57 -5.09 -14.51
CA SER A 201 -3.35 -6.05 -13.43
C SER A 201 -3.71 -7.48 -13.86
N VAL A 202 -4.82 -7.65 -14.59
CA VAL A 202 -5.23 -8.95 -15.15
C VAL A 202 -4.21 -9.46 -16.16
N ARG A 203 -3.76 -8.60 -17.07
CA ARG A 203 -2.74 -8.95 -18.08
C ARG A 203 -1.43 -9.39 -17.41
N MET A 204 -0.96 -8.63 -16.44
CA MET A 204 0.29 -8.92 -15.74
C MET A 204 0.23 -10.22 -14.94
N ALA A 205 -0.92 -10.54 -14.37
CA ALA A 205 -1.09 -11.74 -13.54
C ALA A 205 -0.87 -13.05 -14.32
N GLY A 206 -1.08 -13.06 -15.65
CA GLY A 206 -0.90 -14.23 -16.49
C GLY A 206 0.53 -14.76 -16.57
N ASP A 207 1.52 -13.92 -16.28
CA ASP A 207 2.97 -14.23 -16.39
C ASP A 207 3.68 -14.29 -15.03
N LEU A 208 2.92 -14.40 -13.91
CA LEU A 208 3.50 -14.34 -12.57
C LEU A 208 3.59 -15.73 -11.93
N ASP A 209 4.73 -15.98 -11.27
CA ASP A 209 4.93 -17.12 -10.38
C ASP A 209 4.44 -16.86 -8.95
N ASN A 210 4.10 -15.61 -8.62
CA ASN A 210 3.63 -15.22 -7.29
C ASN A 210 2.23 -15.77 -7.03
N ARG A 211 1.92 -16.09 -5.76
CA ARG A 211 0.56 -16.32 -5.32
C ARG A 211 -0.26 -15.04 -5.50
N VAL A 212 -1.36 -15.11 -6.26
CA VAL A 212 -2.25 -13.97 -6.49
C VAL A 212 -3.48 -14.09 -5.59
N SER A 213 -3.90 -12.98 -5.00
CA SER A 213 -5.22 -12.76 -4.41
C SER A 213 -5.89 -11.61 -5.15
N TRP A 214 -7.20 -11.69 -5.38
CA TRP A 214 -7.90 -10.67 -6.16
C TRP A 214 -8.80 -9.81 -5.29
N PHE A 215 -9.02 -8.56 -5.71
CA PHE A 215 -10.16 -7.79 -5.26
C PHE A 215 -10.89 -7.18 -6.46
N GLY A 216 -12.20 -6.89 -6.30
CA GLY A 216 -12.99 -6.33 -7.40
C GLY A 216 -14.41 -5.94 -6.99
N LEU A 217 -15.04 -5.14 -7.85
CA LEU A 217 -16.35 -4.53 -7.62
C LEU A 217 -17.52 -5.39 -8.10
N ASP A 218 -17.25 -6.52 -8.71
CA ASP A 218 -18.26 -7.40 -9.29
C ASP A 218 -17.92 -8.87 -8.98
N ALA A 219 -18.77 -9.52 -8.17
CA ALA A 219 -18.62 -10.93 -7.83
C ALA A 219 -18.67 -11.85 -9.06
N ASP A 220 -19.38 -11.44 -10.11
CA ASP A 220 -19.51 -12.17 -11.37
C ASP A 220 -18.40 -11.88 -12.38
N HIS A 221 -17.41 -11.03 -12.02
CA HIS A 221 -16.26 -10.78 -12.89
C HIS A 221 -15.54 -12.09 -13.25
N PRO A 222 -15.30 -12.38 -14.54
CA PRO A 222 -14.78 -13.68 -14.98
C PRO A 222 -13.50 -14.14 -14.28
N VAL A 223 -12.59 -13.19 -14.02
CA VAL A 223 -11.31 -13.45 -13.32
C VAL A 223 -11.57 -13.85 -11.87
N LEU A 224 -12.43 -13.10 -11.16
CA LEU A 224 -12.80 -13.42 -9.77
C LEU A 224 -13.47 -14.77 -9.68
N ARG A 225 -14.46 -15.03 -10.55
CA ARG A 225 -15.19 -16.29 -10.53
C ARG A 225 -14.27 -17.49 -10.77
N ALA A 226 -13.45 -17.45 -11.82
CA ALA A 226 -12.51 -18.52 -12.11
C ALA A 226 -11.52 -18.76 -10.95
N HIS A 227 -11.05 -17.67 -10.31
CA HIS A 227 -10.13 -17.75 -9.17
C HIS A 227 -10.81 -18.39 -7.93
N LEU A 228 -12.04 -17.99 -7.63
CA LEU A 228 -12.83 -18.55 -6.51
C LEU A 228 -13.22 -20.01 -6.74
N GLU A 229 -13.58 -20.39 -7.96
CA GLU A 229 -13.83 -21.79 -8.34
C GLU A 229 -12.57 -22.65 -8.17
N GLY A 230 -11.41 -22.08 -8.36
CA GLY A 230 -10.10 -22.69 -8.08
C GLY A 230 -9.71 -22.72 -6.59
N GLY A 231 -10.57 -22.23 -5.68
CA GLY A 231 -10.29 -22.17 -4.24
C GLY A 231 -9.38 -21.00 -3.82
N GLY A 232 -9.21 -20.00 -4.68
CA GLY A 232 -8.39 -18.83 -4.41
C GLY A 232 -9.04 -17.86 -3.40
N ASN A 233 -8.23 -16.95 -2.85
CA ASN A 233 -8.70 -15.93 -1.91
C ASN A 233 -9.05 -14.64 -2.66
N ALA A 234 -10.13 -13.97 -2.28
CA ALA A 234 -10.53 -12.70 -2.88
C ALA A 234 -11.32 -11.81 -1.92
N ALA A 235 -11.28 -10.48 -2.17
CA ALA A 235 -12.16 -9.50 -1.56
C ALA A 235 -13.03 -8.87 -2.63
N TYR A 236 -14.36 -8.84 -2.47
CA TYR A 236 -15.23 -8.32 -3.51
C TYR A 236 -16.53 -7.72 -2.98
N LEU A 237 -17.21 -6.96 -3.82
CA LEU A 237 -18.51 -6.42 -3.51
C LEU A 237 -19.58 -7.49 -3.81
N ASP A 238 -20.23 -7.98 -2.78
CA ASP A 238 -21.29 -9.00 -2.81
C ASP A 238 -22.59 -8.40 -2.33
N ASP A 239 -23.53 -8.11 -3.25
CA ASP A 239 -24.86 -7.56 -2.93
C ASP A 239 -24.81 -6.37 -1.95
N GLY A 240 -23.90 -5.41 -2.22
CA GLY A 240 -23.70 -4.21 -1.40
C GLY A 240 -22.82 -4.42 -0.17
N TRP A 241 -22.30 -5.62 0.08
CA TRP A 241 -21.37 -5.91 1.17
C TRP A 241 -19.94 -6.04 0.67
N LEU A 242 -19.01 -5.52 1.43
CA LEU A 242 -17.61 -5.88 1.29
C LEU A 242 -17.44 -7.29 1.87
N ALA A 243 -17.06 -8.24 1.03
CA ALA A 243 -16.95 -9.65 1.40
C ALA A 243 -15.52 -10.16 1.17
N LEU A 244 -15.12 -11.14 1.98
CA LEU A 244 -13.89 -11.92 1.83
C LEU A 244 -14.25 -13.37 1.51
N ALA A 245 -13.62 -13.93 0.50
CA ALA A 245 -13.61 -15.36 0.24
C ALA A 245 -12.23 -15.94 0.57
N ARG A 246 -12.21 -17.00 1.38
CA ARG A 246 -11.00 -17.72 1.75
C ARG A 246 -11.28 -19.20 1.84
N HIS A 247 -10.51 -20.00 1.11
CA HIS A 247 -10.66 -21.46 1.09
C HIS A 247 -12.09 -21.94 0.82
N GLY A 248 -12.84 -21.22 -0.02
CA GLY A 248 -14.23 -21.52 -0.37
C GLY A 248 -15.28 -21.01 0.64
N GLU A 249 -14.88 -20.43 1.76
CA GLU A 249 -15.78 -19.76 2.71
C GLU A 249 -15.92 -18.29 2.35
N ILE A 250 -17.16 -17.79 2.28
CA ILE A 250 -17.48 -16.36 2.00
C ILE A 250 -18.00 -15.73 3.29
N ARG A 251 -17.38 -14.60 3.67
CA ARG A 251 -17.72 -13.82 4.86
C ARG A 251 -18.07 -12.39 4.45
N ARG A 252 -19.30 -11.96 4.71
CA ARG A 252 -19.72 -10.56 4.53
C ARG A 252 -19.25 -9.75 5.74
N ILE A 253 -18.35 -8.82 5.55
CA ILE A 253 -17.64 -8.08 6.61
C ILE A 253 -18.37 -6.80 7.00
N VAL A 254 -18.72 -5.96 6.02
CA VAL A 254 -19.35 -4.65 6.26
C VAL A 254 -20.16 -4.23 5.04
N PRO A 255 -21.37 -3.63 5.20
CA PRO A 255 -22.05 -2.99 4.10
C PRO A 255 -21.20 -1.84 3.53
N ALA A 256 -21.07 -1.77 2.21
CA ALA A 256 -20.31 -0.69 1.57
C ALA A 256 -20.85 0.68 1.94
N ALA A 257 -22.17 0.81 2.14
CA ALA A 257 -22.81 2.05 2.54
C ALA A 257 -22.44 2.52 3.97
N ASP A 258 -21.99 1.61 4.84
CA ASP A 258 -21.57 1.92 6.21
C ASP A 258 -20.10 2.40 6.29
N VAL A 259 -19.37 2.34 5.19
CA VAL A 259 -17.98 2.83 5.11
C VAL A 259 -18.00 4.29 4.67
N PRO A 260 -17.65 5.26 5.53
CA PRO A 260 -17.93 6.69 5.28
C PRO A 260 -17.37 7.23 3.97
N VAL A 261 -16.13 6.84 3.60
CA VAL A 261 -15.47 7.30 2.36
C VAL A 261 -16.15 6.83 1.07
N THR A 262 -17.10 5.89 1.16
CA THR A 262 -17.87 5.41 -0.01
C THR A 262 -19.06 6.31 -0.33
N PHE A 263 -19.39 7.28 0.53
CA PHE A 263 -20.56 8.14 0.39
C PHE A 263 -21.87 7.35 0.21
N GLY A 264 -22.11 6.38 1.11
CA GLY A 264 -23.27 5.51 1.03
C GLY A 264 -23.22 4.51 -0.14
N GLY A 265 -22.03 4.18 -0.63
CA GLY A 265 -21.81 3.28 -1.76
C GLY A 265 -21.67 3.98 -3.12
N ALA A 266 -21.80 5.31 -3.19
CA ALA A 266 -21.71 6.07 -4.43
C ALA A 266 -20.28 6.14 -5.00
N ALA A 267 -19.27 6.23 -4.13
CA ALA A 267 -17.86 6.31 -4.53
C ALA A 267 -17.27 4.90 -4.77
N ARG A 268 -17.56 4.33 -5.93
CA ARG A 268 -17.08 2.99 -6.29
C ARG A 268 -15.57 2.83 -6.21
N TYR A 269 -14.80 3.87 -6.55
CA TYR A 269 -13.33 3.87 -6.40
C TYR A 269 -12.88 3.71 -4.94
N ASN A 270 -13.63 4.26 -3.98
CA ASN A 270 -13.34 4.06 -2.57
C ASN A 270 -13.83 2.70 -2.05
N ILE A 271 -14.87 2.11 -2.65
CA ILE A 271 -15.21 0.71 -2.39
C ILE A 271 -14.04 -0.18 -2.84
N SER A 272 -13.47 0.06 -4.01
CA SER A 272 -12.28 -0.66 -4.51
C SER A 272 -11.07 -0.49 -3.57
N ASN A 273 -10.79 0.74 -3.10
CA ASN A 273 -9.74 1.00 -2.12
C ASN A 273 -9.97 0.26 -0.80
N ALA A 274 -11.22 0.23 -0.31
CA ALA A 274 -11.60 -0.46 0.93
C ALA A 274 -11.45 -1.99 0.80
N LEU A 275 -11.85 -2.57 -0.34
CA LEU A 275 -11.66 -3.99 -0.65
C LEU A 275 -10.18 -4.37 -0.67
N GLY A 276 -9.35 -3.55 -1.32
CA GLY A 276 -7.90 -3.75 -1.34
C GLY A 276 -7.28 -3.65 0.06
N ALA A 277 -7.66 -2.63 0.85
CA ALA A 277 -7.19 -2.46 2.22
C ALA A 277 -7.61 -3.63 3.12
N MET A 278 -8.85 -4.10 2.98
CA MET A 278 -9.40 -5.24 3.70
C MET A 278 -8.62 -6.53 3.38
N ALA A 279 -8.39 -6.81 2.08
CA ALA A 279 -7.61 -7.97 1.65
C ALA A 279 -6.16 -7.92 2.16
N LEU A 280 -5.53 -6.73 2.16
CA LEU A 280 -4.19 -6.55 2.70
C LEU A 280 -4.16 -6.79 4.21
N CYS A 281 -5.08 -6.18 4.97
CA CYS A 281 -5.09 -6.28 6.43
C CYS A 281 -5.46 -7.69 6.93
N GLU A 282 -6.28 -8.44 6.18
CA GLU A 282 -6.54 -9.86 6.47
C GLU A 282 -5.24 -10.67 6.43
N VAL A 283 -4.38 -10.44 5.44
CA VAL A 283 -3.05 -11.08 5.36
C VAL A 283 -2.14 -10.63 6.50
N LEU A 284 -2.22 -9.36 6.91
CA LEU A 284 -1.45 -8.82 8.03
C LEU A 284 -2.00 -9.25 9.41
N GLY A 285 -3.03 -10.09 9.46
CA GLY A 285 -3.53 -10.71 10.69
C GLY A 285 -4.68 -9.96 11.36
N ALA A 286 -5.33 -8.99 10.70
CA ALA A 286 -6.51 -8.33 11.25
C ALA A 286 -7.72 -9.28 11.23
N PRO A 287 -8.43 -9.46 12.37
CA PRO A 287 -9.65 -10.26 12.43
C PRO A 287 -10.84 -9.51 11.80
N ASP A 288 -11.91 -10.25 11.45
CA ASP A 288 -13.09 -9.70 10.77
C ASP A 288 -13.74 -8.52 11.51
N GLU A 289 -13.79 -8.57 12.83
CA GLU A 289 -14.31 -7.50 13.65
C GLU A 289 -13.49 -6.22 13.50
N ALA A 290 -12.17 -6.33 13.40
CA ALA A 290 -11.27 -5.20 13.17
C ALA A 290 -11.38 -4.66 11.74
N LEU A 291 -11.52 -5.54 10.74
CA LEU A 291 -11.79 -5.14 9.36
C LEU A 291 -13.05 -4.26 9.28
N SER A 292 -14.16 -4.74 9.87
CA SER A 292 -15.42 -3.99 9.92
C SER A 292 -15.30 -2.69 10.71
N ALA A 293 -14.72 -2.74 11.90
CA ALA A 293 -14.62 -1.58 12.80
C ALA A 293 -13.72 -0.49 12.21
N GLY A 294 -12.56 -0.84 11.68
CA GLY A 294 -11.62 0.12 11.09
C GLY A 294 -12.17 0.79 9.85
N LEU A 295 -12.84 0.05 8.96
CA LEU A 295 -13.48 0.61 7.78
C LEU A 295 -14.61 1.58 8.13
N LYS A 296 -15.41 1.29 9.17
CA LYS A 296 -16.48 2.18 9.66
C LYS A 296 -15.94 3.40 10.40
N ALA A 297 -14.81 3.28 11.08
CA ALA A 297 -14.21 4.36 11.83
C ALA A 297 -13.51 5.40 10.95
N PHE A 298 -13.03 5.00 9.76
CA PHE A 298 -12.31 5.89 8.86
C PHE A 298 -13.27 6.87 8.18
N SER A 299 -13.29 8.12 8.69
CA SER A 299 -14.19 9.16 8.19
C SER A 299 -13.83 9.65 6.79
N GLY A 300 -12.52 9.63 6.45
CA GLY A 300 -11.98 10.16 5.22
C GLY A 300 -12.10 11.67 5.09
N ASP A 301 -12.24 12.38 6.21
CA ASP A 301 -12.31 13.83 6.24
C ASP A 301 -10.96 14.50 5.88
N ALA A 302 -10.90 15.81 5.97
CA ALA A 302 -9.71 16.55 5.55
C ALA A 302 -8.49 16.34 6.46
N ASP A 303 -8.67 15.90 7.69
CA ASP A 303 -7.60 15.60 8.63
C ASP A 303 -7.05 14.19 8.42
N GLU A 304 -7.94 13.21 8.24
CA GLU A 304 -7.55 11.82 8.03
C GLU A 304 -7.09 11.52 6.59
N ASN A 305 -7.74 12.13 5.58
CA ASN A 305 -7.50 11.85 4.16
C ASN A 305 -7.45 13.14 3.33
N PRO A 306 -6.51 14.04 3.59
CA PRO A 306 -6.49 15.37 3.00
C PRO A 306 -6.50 15.34 1.48
N ARG A 307 -7.39 16.15 0.88
CA ARG A 307 -7.54 16.34 -0.58
C ARG A 307 -7.91 15.06 -1.34
N ARG A 308 -8.58 14.10 -0.71
CA ARG A 308 -8.99 12.84 -1.33
C ARG A 308 -10.46 12.55 -1.05
N GLY A 309 -11.33 13.19 -1.86
CA GLY A 309 -12.77 13.04 -1.72
C GLY A 309 -13.36 13.78 -0.51
N ASN A 310 -12.76 14.86 -0.06
CA ASN A 310 -13.28 15.57 1.12
C ASN A 310 -14.56 16.34 0.79
N LEU A 311 -15.62 16.07 1.52
CA LEU A 311 -16.92 16.72 1.37
C LEU A 311 -17.12 17.79 2.46
N PHE A 312 -17.30 19.03 2.03
CA PHE A 312 -17.64 20.14 2.90
C PHE A 312 -19.06 20.63 2.60
N ILE A 313 -19.79 21.04 3.62
CA ILE A 313 -21.13 21.64 3.48
C ILE A 313 -21.11 23.06 4.05
N LYS A 314 -21.40 24.05 3.20
CA LYS A 314 -21.48 25.46 3.62
C LYS A 314 -22.67 26.13 2.97
N ASN A 315 -23.58 26.68 3.79
CA ASN A 315 -24.79 27.37 3.33
C ASN A 315 -25.64 26.57 2.35
N GLY A 316 -25.77 25.25 2.55
CA GLY A 316 -26.50 24.34 1.68
C GLY A 316 -25.75 23.94 0.40
N VAL A 317 -24.55 24.48 0.15
CA VAL A 317 -23.69 24.09 -0.96
C VAL A 317 -22.76 22.97 -0.49
N ARG A 318 -22.70 21.89 -1.26
CA ARG A 318 -21.73 20.81 -1.09
C ARG A 318 -20.50 21.11 -1.94
N VAL A 319 -19.34 21.12 -1.30
CA VAL A 319 -18.03 21.29 -1.97
C VAL A 319 -17.26 20.00 -1.83
N PHE A 320 -16.95 19.36 -2.95
CA PHE A 320 -16.18 18.13 -3.01
C PHE A 320 -14.76 18.47 -3.49
N LEU A 321 -13.76 18.20 -2.65
CA LEU A 321 -12.36 18.47 -2.93
C LEU A 321 -11.58 17.18 -3.13
N ASP A 322 -10.92 17.05 -4.28
CA ASP A 322 -10.06 15.90 -4.59
C ASP A 322 -8.79 16.31 -5.33
N PHE A 323 -7.76 15.51 -5.25
CA PHE A 323 -6.46 15.70 -5.88
C PHE A 323 -6.35 14.98 -7.24
N ALA A 324 -7.44 14.50 -7.82
CA ALA A 324 -7.40 13.82 -9.12
C ALA A 324 -6.79 14.73 -10.19
N HIS A 325 -5.79 14.20 -10.89
CA HIS A 325 -4.99 14.92 -11.88
C HIS A 325 -4.73 14.10 -13.15
N ASN A 326 -5.36 12.95 -13.29
CA ASN A 326 -5.33 12.12 -14.49
C ASN A 326 -6.74 11.69 -14.90
N GLU A 327 -6.91 11.26 -16.16
CA GLU A 327 -8.22 10.92 -16.72
C GLU A 327 -8.95 9.85 -15.90
N HIS A 328 -8.26 8.80 -15.47
CA HIS A 328 -8.83 7.72 -14.66
C HIS A 328 -9.41 8.24 -13.34
N GLY A 329 -8.66 9.05 -12.60
CA GLY A 329 -9.11 9.64 -11.34
C GLY A 329 -10.29 10.61 -11.53
N LEU A 330 -10.21 11.50 -12.52
CA LEU A 330 -11.27 12.47 -12.83
C LEU A 330 -12.58 11.77 -13.23
N ARG A 331 -12.52 10.69 -14.01
CA ARG A 331 -13.68 9.87 -14.38
C ARG A 331 -14.32 9.23 -13.17
N ALA A 332 -13.53 8.61 -12.29
CA ALA A 332 -14.00 7.96 -11.06
C ALA A 332 -14.73 8.94 -10.11
N ILE A 333 -14.18 10.15 -9.95
CA ILE A 333 -14.82 11.21 -9.16
C ILE A 333 -16.10 11.71 -9.84
N GLY A 334 -16.04 11.96 -11.14
CA GLY A 334 -17.20 12.42 -11.90
C GLY A 334 -18.39 11.46 -11.78
N ASP A 335 -18.15 10.15 -11.81
CA ASP A 335 -19.19 9.13 -11.63
C ASP A 335 -19.75 9.14 -10.19
N SER A 336 -18.92 9.35 -9.20
CA SER A 336 -19.34 9.46 -7.80
C SER A 336 -20.18 10.71 -7.53
N VAL A 337 -19.78 11.85 -8.10
CA VAL A 337 -20.49 13.13 -7.92
C VAL A 337 -21.87 13.12 -8.58
N LYS A 338 -22.07 12.38 -9.68
CA LYS A 338 -23.39 12.20 -10.31
C LYS A 338 -24.44 11.60 -9.37
N ALA A 339 -24.03 10.83 -8.37
CA ALA A 339 -24.93 10.28 -7.36
C ALA A 339 -25.44 11.33 -6.36
N PHE A 340 -24.80 12.49 -6.26
CA PHE A 340 -25.26 13.57 -5.41
C PHE A 340 -26.36 14.39 -6.12
N VAL A 341 -27.58 14.27 -5.64
CA VAL A 341 -28.70 15.08 -6.14
C VAL A 341 -28.41 16.56 -5.90
N ALA A 342 -28.39 17.38 -6.95
CA ALA A 342 -28.21 18.82 -6.91
C ALA A 342 -28.84 19.48 -8.14
N ASP A 343 -29.35 20.69 -7.99
CA ASP A 343 -29.92 21.48 -9.11
C ASP A 343 -28.84 21.89 -10.12
N ARG A 344 -27.60 22.01 -9.65
CA ARG A 344 -26.45 22.40 -10.47
C ARG A 344 -25.16 21.80 -9.94
N HIS A 345 -24.34 21.26 -10.83
CA HIS A 345 -22.96 20.90 -10.58
C HIS A 345 -22.01 21.93 -11.22
N ILE A 346 -21.02 22.39 -10.46
CA ILE A 346 -19.95 23.28 -10.95
C ILE A 346 -18.64 22.54 -10.71
N VAL A 347 -17.82 22.41 -11.75
CA VAL A 347 -16.51 21.76 -11.68
C VAL A 347 -15.44 22.84 -11.85
N LEU A 348 -14.51 22.90 -10.89
CA LEU A 348 -13.30 23.70 -10.96
C LEU A 348 -12.12 22.73 -11.09
N MET A 349 -11.38 22.84 -12.18
CA MET A 349 -10.19 22.00 -12.43
C MET A 349 -8.94 22.87 -12.43
N GLY A 350 -7.91 22.43 -11.72
CA GLY A 350 -6.56 22.96 -11.80
C GLY A 350 -5.65 21.94 -12.49
N GLN A 351 -4.74 22.40 -13.35
CA GLN A 351 -3.74 21.54 -13.95
C GLN A 351 -2.52 21.47 -13.03
N ALA A 352 -1.98 20.28 -12.77
CA ALA A 352 -0.67 20.14 -12.13
C ALA A 352 0.43 20.59 -13.13
N GLY A 353 1.44 21.35 -12.64
CA GLY A 353 2.34 22.11 -13.47
C GLY A 353 3.30 21.37 -14.40
N ASP A 354 3.34 20.04 -14.38
CA ASP A 354 4.32 19.22 -15.12
C ASP A 354 3.72 18.43 -16.30
N LEU A 355 2.49 18.70 -16.68
CA LEU A 355 1.87 18.06 -17.83
C LEU A 355 2.21 18.82 -19.11
N THR A 356 2.70 18.11 -20.12
CA THR A 356 2.81 18.65 -21.48
C THR A 356 1.45 18.94 -22.08
N ASP A 357 1.31 19.99 -22.90
CA ASP A 357 0.05 20.44 -23.56
C ASP A 357 -0.64 19.41 -24.48
N LYS A 358 -0.37 18.12 -24.29
CA LYS A 358 -0.88 17.02 -25.11
C LYS A 358 -1.75 16.03 -24.34
N VAL A 359 -2.50 16.50 -23.34
CA VAL A 359 -3.53 15.70 -22.67
C VAL A 359 -4.90 16.23 -23.00
#